data_cb4dcfbe2f31b0b4371ea9e82456588c
#
_entry.id   cb4dcfbe2f31b0b4371ea9e82456588c
#
_cell.length_a   1.000
_cell.length_b   1.000
_cell.length_c   1.000
_cell.angle_alpha   90.00
_cell.angle_beta   90.00
_cell.angle_gamma   90.00
#
_symmetry.space_group_name_H-M   'P 1'
#
loop_
_entity.id
_entity.type
_entity.pdbx_description
1 polymer ?
#
loop_
_entity_poly.entity_id
_entity_poly.type
_entity_poly.pdbx_seq_one_letter_code
_entity_poly.pdbx_strand_id
1 'polypeptide(L)'
;MDRIIRATAGNSMIKMAVVSARDMVQRARDIHGCSPTASAALGRSLCAASLMGEMMKEEEASLTIRINGGGPIGSIVAVSDSGGNVRGYVENPAVDLPPVSYTHLRAHETRGNL
;
A
#
# COMPACT_ATOMS: atom_id res chain seq x y z
N MET A 1 5.73 -15.98 -4.71
CA MET A 1 6.04 -15.05 -5.81
C MET A 1 4.93 -14.01 -5.93
N ASP A 2 5.30 -12.75 -5.94
CA ASP A 2 4.32 -11.67 -6.09
C ASP A 2 3.88 -11.53 -7.55
N ARG A 3 2.61 -11.18 -7.74
CA ARG A 3 2.06 -10.97 -9.07
C ARG A 3 0.85 -10.05 -9.04
N ILE A 4 0.55 -9.48 -10.20
CA ILE A 4 -0.65 -8.69 -10.42
C ILE A 4 -1.53 -9.45 -11.40
N ILE A 5 -2.79 -9.64 -11.04
CA ILE A 5 -3.77 -10.30 -11.90
C ILE A 5 -4.84 -9.28 -12.25
N ARG A 6 -5.15 -9.17 -13.55
CA ARG A 6 -6.22 -8.32 -14.02
C ARG A 6 -7.34 -9.17 -14.59
N ALA A 7 -8.56 -8.72 -14.40
CA ALA A 7 -9.75 -9.40 -14.92
C ALA A 7 -10.79 -8.40 -15.37
N THR A 8 -11.59 -8.81 -16.33
CA THR A 8 -12.74 -8.02 -16.79
C THR A 8 -13.98 -8.89 -16.76
N ALA A 9 -15.12 -8.25 -16.55
CA ALA A 9 -16.42 -8.92 -16.54
C ALA A 9 -17.48 -8.00 -17.15
N GLY A 10 -18.62 -8.59 -17.56
CA GLY A 10 -19.75 -7.81 -18.07
C GLY A 10 -19.43 -7.06 -19.35
N ASN A 11 -18.80 -7.70 -20.34
CA ASN A 11 -18.38 -7.07 -21.59
C ASN A 11 -17.46 -5.87 -21.38
N SER A 12 -16.51 -6.02 -20.45
CA SER A 12 -15.54 -5.00 -20.07
C SER A 12 -16.14 -3.82 -19.29
N MET A 13 -17.34 -3.97 -18.78
CA MET A 13 -17.94 -2.93 -17.93
C MET A 13 -17.35 -2.91 -16.52
N ILE A 14 -16.80 -4.03 -16.07
CA ILE A 14 -16.14 -4.15 -14.77
C ILE A 14 -14.70 -4.56 -14.99
N LYS A 15 -13.78 -3.80 -14.43
CA LYS A 15 -12.35 -4.12 -14.45
C LYS A 15 -11.88 -4.33 -13.02
N MET A 16 -11.10 -5.38 -12.81
CA MET A 16 -10.56 -5.72 -11.50
C MET A 16 -9.06 -5.91 -11.61
N ALA A 17 -8.35 -5.54 -10.55
CA ALA A 17 -6.94 -5.84 -10.42
C ALA A 17 -6.66 -6.28 -8.99
N VAL A 18 -5.85 -7.32 -8.85
CA VAL A 18 -5.46 -7.87 -7.55
C VAL A 18 -3.96 -8.02 -7.53
N VAL A 19 -3.34 -7.58 -6.46
CA VAL A 19 -1.90 -7.73 -6.28
C VAL A 19 -1.62 -8.67 -5.10
N SER A 20 -0.70 -9.60 -5.33
CA SER A 20 -0.13 -10.45 -4.29
C SER A 20 1.23 -9.84 -3.94
N ALA A 21 1.43 -9.41 -2.70
CA ALA A 21 2.54 -8.55 -2.34
C ALA A 21 3.34 -9.00 -1.13
N ARG A 22 3.24 -10.27 -0.76
CA ARG A 22 3.91 -10.78 0.44
C ARG A 22 5.42 -10.53 0.42
N ASP A 23 6.07 -10.88 -0.68
CA ASP A 23 7.52 -10.78 -0.78
C ASP A 23 7.97 -9.32 -0.87
N MET A 24 7.24 -8.52 -1.61
CA MET A 24 7.49 -7.09 -1.76
C MET A 24 7.40 -6.37 -0.41
N VAL A 25 6.35 -6.62 0.34
CA VAL A 25 6.12 -5.98 1.63
C VAL A 25 7.13 -6.47 2.68
N GLN A 26 7.43 -7.77 2.66
CA GLN A 26 8.44 -8.34 3.57
C GLN A 26 9.81 -7.70 3.33
N ARG A 27 10.17 -7.51 2.07
CA ARG A 27 11.43 -6.86 1.72
C ARG A 27 11.48 -5.40 2.19
N ALA A 28 10.39 -4.66 1.99
CA ALA A 28 10.30 -3.28 2.45
C ALA A 28 10.42 -3.19 3.98
N ARG A 29 9.75 -4.08 4.68
CA ARG A 29 9.84 -4.18 6.13
C ARG A 29 11.27 -4.43 6.60
N ASP A 30 11.97 -5.36 5.95
CA ASP A 30 13.33 -5.72 6.32
C ASP A 30 14.31 -4.57 6.04
N ILE A 31 14.16 -3.89 4.92
CA ILE A 31 15.03 -2.77 4.55
C ILE A 31 14.87 -1.60 5.53
N HIS A 32 13.65 -1.27 5.89
CA HIS A 32 13.36 -0.08 6.71
C HIS A 32 13.24 -0.37 8.21
N GLY A 33 13.28 -1.64 8.62
CA GLY A 33 13.13 -2.02 10.01
C GLY A 33 11.78 -1.62 10.59
N CYS A 34 10.70 -1.81 9.84
CA CYS A 34 9.37 -1.35 10.23
C CYS A 34 8.77 -2.15 11.38
N SER A 35 8.09 -1.46 12.29
CA SER A 35 7.20 -2.06 13.28
C SER A 35 6.01 -2.73 12.58
N PRO A 36 5.23 -3.57 13.28
CA PRO A 36 4.03 -4.15 12.69
C PRO A 36 3.05 -3.12 12.14
N THR A 37 2.79 -2.04 12.86
CA THR A 37 1.91 -0.96 12.41
C THR A 37 2.46 -0.26 11.18
N ALA A 38 3.73 0.11 11.20
CA ALA A 38 4.38 0.77 10.06
C ALA A 38 4.45 -0.16 8.85
N SER A 39 4.68 -1.46 9.07
CA SER A 39 4.68 -2.46 8.00
C SER A 39 3.32 -2.55 7.32
N ALA A 40 2.24 -2.54 8.09
CA ALA A 40 0.89 -2.57 7.53
C ALA A 40 0.60 -1.31 6.70
N ALA A 41 0.94 -0.14 7.23
CA ALA A 41 0.71 1.13 6.55
C ALA A 41 1.52 1.22 5.25
N LEU A 42 2.81 0.93 5.32
CA LEU A 42 3.68 0.97 4.14
C LEU A 42 3.27 -0.08 3.11
N GLY A 43 2.97 -1.30 3.57
CA GLY A 43 2.57 -2.38 2.69
C GLY A 43 1.30 -2.07 1.91
N ARG A 44 0.29 -1.54 2.56
CA ARG A 44 -0.95 -1.13 1.89
C ARG A 44 -0.70 -0.01 0.89
N SER A 45 0.15 0.94 1.23
CA SER A 45 0.52 2.04 0.32
C SER A 45 1.28 1.53 -0.90
N LEU A 46 2.19 0.58 -0.71
CA LEU A 46 2.93 -0.04 -1.81
C LEU A 46 1.99 -0.83 -2.73
N CYS A 47 1.04 -1.55 -2.17
CA CYS A 47 0.04 -2.28 -2.96
C CYS A 47 -0.80 -1.32 -3.79
N ALA A 48 -1.27 -0.24 -3.20
CA ALA A 48 -2.04 0.77 -3.92
C ALA A 48 -1.21 1.40 -5.04
N ALA A 49 0.03 1.75 -4.77
CA ALA A 49 0.92 2.32 -5.78
C ALA A 49 1.17 1.34 -6.93
N SER A 50 1.38 0.07 -6.63
CA SER A 50 1.61 -0.96 -7.65
C SER A 50 0.39 -1.11 -8.55
N LEU A 51 -0.81 -1.18 -7.97
CA LEU A 51 -2.04 -1.30 -8.74
C LEU A 51 -2.29 -0.07 -9.62
N MET A 52 -2.07 1.11 -9.08
CA MET A 52 -2.24 2.36 -9.83
C MET A 52 -1.20 2.49 -10.93
N GLY A 53 0.05 2.11 -10.65
CA GLY A 53 1.13 2.14 -11.63
C GLY A 53 0.86 1.22 -12.80
N GLU A 54 0.38 0.03 -12.52
CA GLU A 54 0.02 -0.97 -13.52
C GLU A 54 -1.09 -0.47 -14.47
N MET A 55 -1.93 0.44 -14.00
CA MET A 55 -3.01 1.01 -14.80
C MET A 55 -2.55 2.12 -15.74
N MET A 56 -1.32 2.62 -15.61
CA MET A 56 -0.78 3.66 -16.49
C MET A 56 -0.49 3.09 -17.86
N LYS A 57 -0.76 3.89 -18.90
CA LYS A 57 -0.62 3.48 -20.29
C LYS A 57 0.76 3.75 -20.88
N GLU A 58 1.50 4.69 -20.32
CA GLU A 58 2.82 5.09 -20.83
C GLU A 58 3.91 4.25 -20.18
N GLU A 59 4.80 3.69 -20.99
CA GLU A 59 5.86 2.80 -20.50
C GLU A 59 6.83 3.44 -19.53
N GLU A 60 7.12 4.73 -19.72
CA GLU A 60 8.08 5.45 -18.87
C GLU A 60 7.40 6.25 -17.76
N ALA A 61 6.10 6.10 -17.61
CA ALA A 61 5.38 6.84 -16.59
C ALA A 61 5.73 6.33 -15.19
N SER A 62 5.69 7.22 -14.23
CA SER A 62 5.83 6.88 -12.82
C SER A 62 4.75 7.57 -12.00
N LEU A 63 4.43 6.99 -10.87
CA LEU A 63 3.40 7.47 -9.98
C LEU A 63 3.98 7.59 -8.58
N THR A 64 3.70 8.69 -7.92
CA THR A 64 4.07 8.89 -6.51
C THR A 64 2.81 9.10 -5.68
N ILE A 65 2.68 8.32 -4.62
CA ILE A 65 1.64 8.51 -3.62
C ILE A 65 2.32 9.03 -2.36
N ARG A 66 1.80 10.14 -1.83
CA ARG A 66 2.28 10.68 -0.57
C ARG A 66 1.09 10.82 0.37
N ILE A 67 1.21 10.23 1.54
CA ILE A 67 0.17 10.24 2.55
C ILE A 67 0.74 10.86 3.82
N ASN A 68 0.07 11.88 4.34
CA ASN A 68 0.43 12.46 5.62
C ASN A 68 -0.86 12.85 6.35
N GLY A 69 -1.22 12.05 7.33
CA GLY A 69 -2.42 12.28 8.13
C GLY A 69 -2.18 13.11 9.39
N GLY A 70 -0.96 13.60 9.60
CA GLY A 70 -0.62 14.38 10.79
C GLY A 70 -0.40 13.52 12.04
N GLY A 71 -0.34 12.21 11.90
CA GLY A 71 -0.11 11.31 13.01
C GLY A 71 1.36 11.00 13.27
N PRO A 72 1.66 10.16 14.27
CA PRO A 72 3.04 9.85 14.66
C PRO A 72 3.86 9.16 13.58
N ILE A 73 3.22 8.45 12.66
CA ILE A 73 3.93 7.75 11.60
C ILE A 73 4.56 8.71 10.59
N GLY A 74 4.06 9.94 10.52
CA GLY A 74 4.57 10.94 9.59
C GLY A 74 4.11 10.69 8.17
N SER A 75 5.00 10.98 7.22
CA SER A 75 4.69 10.78 5.80
C SER A 75 5.00 9.36 5.36
N ILE A 76 4.14 8.85 4.48
CA ILE A 76 4.35 7.59 3.78
C ILE A 76 4.46 7.93 2.31
N VAL A 77 5.52 7.49 1.66
CA VAL A 77 5.76 7.75 0.24
C VAL A 77 5.91 6.42 -0.47
N ALA A 78 5.17 6.23 -1.54
CA ALA A 78 5.26 5.05 -2.38
C ALA A 78 5.32 5.48 -3.85
N VAL A 79 6.28 4.92 -4.58
CA VAL A 79 6.50 5.24 -5.99
C VAL A 79 6.38 3.97 -6.80
N SER A 80 5.64 4.03 -7.90
CA SER A 80 5.49 2.91 -8.81
C SER A 80 5.84 3.33 -10.23
N ASP A 81 6.41 2.41 -10.99
CA ASP A 81 6.52 2.57 -12.43
C ASP A 81 5.30 1.96 -13.13
N SER A 82 5.29 2.01 -14.45
CA SER A 82 4.18 1.48 -15.24
C SER A 82 4.10 -0.05 -15.26
N GLY A 83 5.14 -0.72 -14.82
CA GLY A 83 5.15 -2.18 -14.68
C GLY A 83 4.67 -2.67 -13.31
N GLY A 84 4.29 -1.75 -12.43
CA GLY A 84 3.86 -2.09 -11.07
C GLY A 84 4.99 -2.36 -10.10
N ASN A 85 6.23 -2.08 -10.48
CA ASN A 85 7.37 -2.18 -9.58
C ASN A 85 7.38 -0.99 -8.63
N VAL A 86 7.49 -1.25 -7.34
CA VAL A 86 7.31 -0.21 -6.33
C VAL A 86 8.51 -0.09 -5.42
N ARG A 87 8.63 1.09 -4.86
CA ARG A 87 9.52 1.39 -3.73
C ARG A 87 8.85 2.45 -2.87
N GLY A 88 9.24 2.51 -1.64
CA GLY A 88 8.66 3.50 -0.75
C GLY A 88 9.27 3.45 0.62
N TYR A 89 8.86 4.38 1.44
CA TYR A 89 9.32 4.46 2.82
C TYR A 89 8.25 5.09 3.70
N VAL A 90 8.42 4.92 4.99
CA VAL A 90 7.63 5.58 6.01
C VAL A 90 8.58 6.40 6.88
N GLU A 91 8.16 7.61 7.23
CA GLU A 91 9.02 8.55 7.96
C GLU A 91 9.44 8.02 9.32
N ASN A 92 8.51 7.44 10.06
CA ASN A 92 8.78 6.88 11.40
C ASN A 92 8.47 5.38 11.43
N PRO A 93 9.40 4.53 10.94
CA PRO A 93 9.15 3.10 10.83
C PRO A 93 9.01 2.37 12.17
N ALA A 94 9.43 2.98 13.25
CA ALA A 94 9.36 2.39 14.59
C ALA A 94 8.03 2.65 15.30
N VAL A 95 7.15 3.45 14.71
CA VAL A 95 5.84 3.75 15.31
C VAL A 95 4.99 2.51 15.41
N ASP A 96 4.40 2.29 16.58
CA ASP A 96 3.50 1.17 16.79
C ASP A 96 2.37 1.58 17.71
N LEU A 97 1.29 0.80 17.70
CA LEU A 97 0.13 1.03 18.54
C LEU A 97 -0.05 -0.13 19.50
N PRO A 98 -0.48 0.16 20.76
CA PRO A 98 -0.85 -0.92 21.66
C PRO A 98 -2.00 -1.74 21.05
N PRO A 99 -2.01 -3.08 21.23
CA PRO A 99 -3.02 -3.94 20.62
C PRO A 99 -4.47 -3.50 20.90
N VAL A 100 -4.75 -3.03 22.10
CA VAL A 100 -6.08 -2.55 22.47
C VAL A 100 -6.48 -1.32 21.66
N SER A 101 -5.59 -0.35 21.53
CA SER A 101 -5.83 0.86 20.74
C SER A 101 -6.04 0.53 19.27
N TYR A 102 -5.25 -0.37 18.72
CA TYR A 102 -5.38 -0.82 17.34
C TYR A 102 -6.76 -1.44 17.07
N THR A 103 -7.20 -2.32 17.94
CA THR A 103 -8.50 -2.97 17.82
C THR A 103 -9.62 -1.94 17.85
N HIS A 104 -9.53 -0.97 18.74
CA HIS A 104 -10.51 0.09 18.87
C HIS A 104 -10.60 0.95 17.60
N LEU A 105 -9.45 1.32 17.04
CA LEU A 105 -9.40 2.11 15.79
C LEU A 105 -10.03 1.36 14.63
N ARG A 106 -9.79 0.07 14.51
CA ARG A 106 -10.42 -0.74 13.46
C ARG A 106 -11.93 -0.78 13.58
N ALA A 107 -12.45 -0.87 14.78
CA ALA A 107 -13.88 -0.84 15.01
C ALA A 107 -14.49 0.48 14.56
N HIS A 108 -13.83 1.59 14.83
CA HIS A 108 -14.26 2.91 14.36
C HIS A 108 -14.21 3.05 12.85
N GLU A 109 -13.15 2.58 12.22
CA GLU A 109 -13.04 2.60 10.77
C GLU A 109 -14.18 1.82 10.11
N THR A 110 -14.51 0.66 10.63
CA THR A 110 -15.60 -0.16 10.11
C THR A 110 -16.93 0.60 10.18
N ARG A 111 -17.18 1.29 11.27
CA ARG A 111 -18.39 2.12 11.43
C ARG A 111 -18.38 3.31 10.48
N GLY A 112 -17.24 3.94 10.29
CA GLY A 112 -17.12 5.08 9.40
C GLY A 112 -17.39 4.75 7.94
N ASN A 113 -17.20 3.52 7.55
CA ASN A 113 -17.41 3.05 6.18
C ASN A 113 -18.85 2.62 5.89
N LEU A 114 -19.67 2.58 6.89
CA LEU A 114 -21.09 2.23 6.74
C LEU A 114 -21.94 3.48 6.53
#